data_543364ea09e06c05a9da7167a88389b9
#
_entry.id   543364ea09e06c05a9da7167a88389b9
#
_cell.length_a   1.000
_cell.length_b   1.000
_cell.length_c   1.000
_cell.angle_alpha   90.00
_cell.angle_beta   90.00
_cell.angle_gamma   90.00
#
_symmetry.space_group_name_H-M   'P 1'
#
loop_
_entity.id
_entity.type
_entity.pdbx_description
1 polymer ?
#
loop_
_entity_poly.entity_id
_entity_poly.type
_entity_poly.pdbx_seq_one_letter_code
_entity_poly.pdbx_strand_id
1 'polypeptide(L)'
;SYEYACVKLEHAKIVITNSKVKHSLVSSAYNDRRNECETALKELQKVMDVPSLGALTEEEFEAHKDAIQSEVRQRRAKHAVYENQRTIKAVEALKNNDIEKFGALMNASHVSLRDDYEVSCEEIDVLVELAWQIEGVVGSRITGGGFGGCTVSIVKNDAVDTFIAVSYTHLRAH
;
A
#
# COMPACT_ATOMS: atom_id res chain seq x y z
N SER A 1 18.48 -10.17 -1.43
CA SER A 1 18.53 -10.59 -0.02
C SER A 1 17.19 -10.35 0.64
N TYR A 2 16.82 -11.22 1.57
CA TYR A 2 15.59 -11.05 2.36
C TYR A 2 16.00 -10.65 3.78
N GLU A 3 15.28 -9.67 4.34
CA GLU A 3 15.43 -9.27 5.74
C GLU A 3 14.12 -9.58 6.48
N TYR A 4 14.23 -10.20 7.65
CA TYR A 4 13.10 -10.53 8.50
C TYR A 4 13.04 -9.57 9.68
N ALA A 5 11.89 -8.95 9.89
CA ALA A 5 11.58 -8.22 11.11
C ALA A 5 10.48 -8.96 11.88
N CYS A 6 10.73 -9.27 13.14
CA CYS A 6 9.72 -9.86 14.02
C CYS A 6 8.70 -8.81 14.40
N VAL A 7 7.42 -9.13 14.24
CA VAL A 7 6.31 -8.32 14.75
C VAL A 7 5.84 -8.92 16.06
N LYS A 8 5.96 -8.16 17.17
CA LYS A 8 5.37 -8.54 18.46
C LYS A 8 4.02 -7.87 18.61
N LEU A 9 2.96 -8.64 18.48
CA LEU A 9 1.57 -8.17 18.61
C LEU A 9 0.97 -8.65 19.94
N GLU A 10 1.55 -8.19 21.08
CA GLU A 10 1.08 -8.61 22.41
C GLU A 10 -0.34 -8.12 22.71
N HIS A 11 -0.71 -6.94 22.20
CA HIS A 11 -2.00 -6.28 22.47
C HIS A 11 -2.80 -5.96 21.21
N ALA A 12 -2.45 -6.55 20.07
CA ALA A 12 -3.13 -6.34 18.79
C ALA A 12 -3.21 -7.64 18.00
N LYS A 13 -4.10 -7.66 17.00
CA LYS A 13 -4.27 -8.76 16.05
C LYS A 13 -4.16 -8.25 14.64
N ILE A 14 -3.72 -9.13 13.74
CA ILE A 14 -3.87 -8.94 12.29
C ILE A 14 -5.25 -9.46 11.91
N VAL A 15 -6.06 -8.60 11.29
CA VAL A 15 -7.38 -8.95 10.77
C VAL A 15 -7.35 -8.81 9.26
N ILE A 16 -7.78 -9.86 8.55
CA ILE A 16 -7.92 -9.86 7.10
C ILE A 16 -9.39 -9.82 6.76
N THR A 17 -9.81 -8.83 5.98
CA THR A 17 -11.19 -8.66 5.53
C THR A 17 -11.26 -8.88 4.03
N ASN A 18 -12.05 -9.87 3.59
CA ASN A 18 -12.28 -10.14 2.17
C ASN A 18 -13.45 -9.28 1.65
N SER A 19 -13.18 -8.40 0.67
CA SER A 19 -14.20 -7.56 0.04
C SER A 19 -15.22 -8.32 -0.79
N LYS A 20 -14.93 -9.58 -1.11
CA LYS A 20 -15.72 -10.45 -2.02
C LYS A 20 -15.80 -9.92 -3.47
N VAL A 21 -15.12 -8.85 -3.80
CA VAL A 21 -14.99 -8.36 -5.18
C VAL A 21 -14.18 -9.36 -6.00
N LYS A 22 -14.77 -9.82 -7.11
CA LYS A 22 -14.10 -10.77 -8.02
C LYS A 22 -13.12 -10.05 -8.93
N HIS A 23 -11.93 -10.60 -9.05
CA HIS A 23 -10.84 -10.09 -9.88
C HIS A 23 -11.03 -10.41 -11.38
N SER A 24 -11.99 -9.80 -12.07
CA SER A 24 -12.27 -10.13 -13.48
C SER A 24 -11.27 -9.55 -14.51
N LEU A 25 -10.46 -8.55 -14.13
CA LEU A 25 -9.53 -7.83 -15.03
C LEU A 25 -8.08 -7.73 -14.50
N VAL A 26 -7.72 -8.50 -13.49
CA VAL A 26 -6.44 -8.33 -12.76
C VAL A 26 -5.21 -8.52 -13.67
N SER A 27 -5.23 -9.47 -14.60
CA SER A 27 -4.03 -9.79 -15.39
C SER A 27 -3.65 -8.69 -16.37
N SER A 28 -4.62 -8.07 -17.07
CA SER A 28 -4.35 -6.98 -18.00
C SER A 28 -3.93 -5.71 -17.26
N ALA A 29 -4.70 -5.29 -16.26
CA ALA A 29 -4.41 -4.10 -15.48
C ALA A 29 -3.07 -4.19 -14.72
N TYR A 30 -2.73 -5.36 -14.18
CA TYR A 30 -1.41 -5.60 -13.58
C TYR A 30 -0.27 -5.41 -14.59
N ASN A 31 -0.42 -5.96 -15.80
CA ASN A 31 0.58 -5.81 -16.85
C ASN A 31 0.71 -4.35 -17.30
N ASP A 32 -0.40 -3.60 -17.34
CA ASP A 32 -0.37 -2.17 -17.66
C ASP A 32 0.45 -1.39 -16.62
N ARG A 33 0.22 -1.62 -15.33
CA ARG A 33 0.99 -0.99 -14.23
C ARG A 33 2.48 -1.30 -14.34
N ARG A 34 2.83 -2.55 -14.65
CA ARG A 34 4.21 -2.97 -14.85
C ARG A 34 4.84 -2.25 -16.04
N ASN A 35 4.16 -2.22 -17.18
CA ASN A 35 4.63 -1.55 -18.40
C ASN A 35 4.80 -0.03 -18.18
N GLU A 36 3.88 0.60 -17.45
CA GLU A 36 3.97 2.01 -17.09
C GLU A 36 5.22 2.29 -16.24
N CYS A 37 5.52 1.46 -15.24
CA CYS A 37 6.74 1.56 -14.44
C CYS A 37 8.02 1.31 -15.25
N GLU A 38 8.04 0.28 -16.10
CA GLU A 38 9.19 -0.04 -16.96
C GLU A 38 9.47 1.10 -17.94
N THR A 39 8.43 1.71 -18.49
CA THR A 39 8.57 2.87 -19.40
C THR A 39 9.10 4.08 -18.64
N ALA A 40 8.56 4.40 -17.47
CA ALA A 40 9.05 5.47 -16.63
C ALA A 40 10.54 5.29 -16.27
N LEU A 41 10.96 4.07 -15.93
CA LEU A 41 12.37 3.77 -15.66
C LEU A 41 13.25 4.07 -16.88
N LYS A 42 12.83 3.64 -18.08
CA LYS A 42 13.57 3.91 -19.32
C LYS A 42 13.68 5.42 -19.62
N GLU A 43 12.66 6.20 -19.27
CA GLU A 43 12.69 7.65 -19.42
C GLU A 43 13.69 8.29 -18.43
N LEU A 44 13.71 7.86 -17.17
CA LEU A 44 14.70 8.31 -16.18
C LEU A 44 16.12 7.91 -16.56
N GLN A 45 16.34 6.72 -17.10
CA GLN A 45 17.66 6.23 -17.54
C GLN A 45 18.30 7.06 -18.66
N LYS A 46 17.55 7.95 -19.30
CA LYS A 46 18.10 8.89 -20.29
C LYS A 46 18.83 10.08 -19.64
N VAL A 47 18.52 10.36 -18.37
CA VAL A 47 19.04 11.53 -17.65
C VAL A 47 19.87 11.17 -16.41
N MET A 48 19.81 9.92 -15.97
CA MET A 48 20.56 9.44 -14.80
C MET A 48 20.88 7.95 -14.91
N ASP A 49 21.95 7.53 -14.25
CA ASP A 49 22.33 6.11 -14.17
C ASP A 49 21.59 5.47 -12.98
N VAL A 50 20.51 4.76 -13.27
CA VAL A 50 19.67 4.09 -12.25
C VAL A 50 19.26 2.69 -12.71
N PRO A 51 19.52 1.65 -11.91
CA PRO A 51 19.22 0.26 -12.31
C PRO A 51 17.75 -0.12 -12.16
N SER A 52 17.02 0.55 -11.26
CA SER A 52 15.59 0.28 -10.99
C SER A 52 14.96 1.47 -10.25
N LEU A 53 13.63 1.60 -10.30
CA LEU A 53 12.89 2.61 -9.53
C LEU A 53 13.12 2.46 -8.02
N GLY A 54 13.21 1.22 -7.52
CA GLY A 54 13.46 0.97 -6.10
C GLY A 54 14.88 1.33 -5.62
N ALA A 55 15.80 1.66 -6.52
CA ALA A 55 17.14 2.14 -6.17
C ALA A 55 17.16 3.65 -5.86
N LEU A 56 16.12 4.38 -6.25
CA LEU A 56 16.02 5.82 -6.03
C LEU A 56 15.59 6.15 -4.60
N THR A 57 16.14 7.24 -4.08
CA THR A 57 15.56 7.95 -2.95
C THR A 57 14.38 8.81 -3.40
N GLU A 58 13.58 9.27 -2.43
CA GLU A 58 12.47 10.19 -2.72
C GLU A 58 12.99 11.50 -3.32
N GLU A 59 14.12 12.04 -2.81
CA GLU A 59 14.76 13.27 -3.28
C GLU A 59 15.29 13.13 -4.71
N GLU A 60 15.96 12.03 -5.03
CA GLU A 60 16.47 11.77 -6.39
C GLU A 60 15.31 11.65 -7.40
N PHE A 61 14.22 11.00 -7.00
CA PHE A 61 13.03 10.90 -7.84
C PHE A 61 12.42 12.28 -8.09
N GLU A 62 12.19 13.07 -7.04
CA GLU A 62 11.59 14.41 -7.16
C GLU A 62 12.45 15.34 -8.03
N ALA A 63 13.78 15.23 -7.96
CA ALA A 63 14.69 16.03 -8.77
C ALA A 63 14.67 15.67 -10.27
N HIS A 64 14.25 14.45 -10.64
CA HIS A 64 14.33 13.97 -12.04
C HIS A 64 13.00 13.53 -12.63
N LYS A 65 11.88 13.56 -11.86
CA LYS A 65 10.56 13.09 -12.30
C LYS A 65 10.06 13.72 -13.60
N ASP A 66 10.46 14.97 -13.88
CA ASP A 66 10.06 15.70 -15.10
C ASP A 66 10.65 15.08 -16.39
N ALA A 67 11.63 14.19 -16.30
CA ALA A 67 12.09 13.39 -17.41
C ALA A 67 11.04 12.36 -17.87
N ILE A 68 10.11 12.00 -16.98
CA ILE A 68 8.98 11.10 -17.29
C ILE A 68 7.88 11.93 -17.95
N GLN A 69 7.63 11.67 -19.24
CA GLN A 69 6.76 12.52 -20.09
C GLN A 69 5.26 12.43 -19.77
N SER A 70 4.82 11.43 -19.02
CA SER A 70 3.41 11.19 -18.70
C SER A 70 3.17 11.35 -17.21
N GLU A 71 2.21 12.18 -16.80
CA GLU A 71 1.79 12.32 -15.40
C GLU A 71 1.33 10.99 -14.79
N VAL A 72 0.67 10.14 -15.59
CA VAL A 72 0.28 8.80 -15.15
C VAL A 72 1.53 7.98 -14.80
N ARG A 73 2.52 7.94 -15.68
CA ARG A 73 3.77 7.21 -15.43
C ARG A 73 4.59 7.82 -14.29
N GLN A 74 4.55 9.15 -14.12
CA GLN A 74 5.15 9.80 -12.95
C GLN A 74 4.54 9.29 -11.65
N ARG A 75 3.19 9.21 -11.56
CA ARG A 75 2.51 8.64 -10.38
C ARG A 75 2.88 7.17 -10.14
N ARG A 76 2.93 6.34 -11.19
CA ARG A 76 3.34 4.91 -11.07
C ARG A 76 4.77 4.79 -10.54
N ALA A 77 5.70 5.56 -11.12
CA ALA A 77 7.09 5.58 -10.68
C ALA A 77 7.22 6.10 -9.25
N LYS A 78 6.51 7.18 -8.91
CA LYS A 78 6.43 7.71 -7.55
C LYS A 78 5.99 6.62 -6.56
N HIS A 79 4.90 5.90 -6.86
CA HIS A 79 4.47 4.79 -6.01
C HIS A 79 5.62 3.80 -5.79
N ALA A 80 6.27 3.33 -6.84
CA ALA A 80 7.33 2.32 -6.74
C ALA A 80 8.52 2.80 -5.89
N VAL A 81 8.96 4.04 -6.07
CA VAL A 81 10.05 4.64 -5.30
C VAL A 81 9.67 4.80 -3.82
N TYR A 82 8.54 5.44 -3.57
CA TYR A 82 8.09 5.74 -2.21
C TYR A 82 7.68 4.49 -1.43
N GLU A 83 7.12 3.47 -2.09
CA GLU A 83 6.76 2.22 -1.44
C GLU A 83 7.98 1.43 -1.01
N ASN A 84 9.06 1.45 -1.80
CA ASN A 84 10.34 0.88 -1.40
C ASN A 84 10.90 1.59 -0.14
N GLN A 85 10.88 2.92 -0.12
CA GLN A 85 11.31 3.70 1.04
C GLN A 85 10.41 3.46 2.26
N ARG A 86 9.09 3.34 2.06
CA ARG A 86 8.14 2.97 3.13
C ARG A 86 8.46 1.60 3.71
N THR A 87 8.80 0.63 2.86
CA THR A 87 9.18 -0.72 3.32
C THR A 87 10.40 -0.68 4.22
N ILE A 88 11.44 0.08 3.86
CA ILE A 88 12.63 0.27 4.68
C ILE A 88 12.27 0.90 6.04
N LYS A 89 11.49 1.99 6.02
CA LYS A 89 11.00 2.67 7.23
C LYS A 89 10.12 1.75 8.10
N ALA A 90 9.34 0.86 7.47
CA ALA A 90 8.48 -0.09 8.17
C ALA A 90 9.30 -1.18 8.90
N VAL A 91 10.35 -1.71 8.27
CA VAL A 91 11.28 -2.64 8.91
C VAL A 91 11.94 -2.01 10.12
N GLU A 92 12.38 -0.75 10.01
CA GLU A 92 12.95 0.00 11.14
C GLU A 92 11.94 0.20 12.28
N ALA A 93 10.70 0.60 11.96
CA ALA A 93 9.63 0.74 12.94
C ALA A 93 9.38 -0.57 13.70
N LEU A 94 9.31 -1.70 13.00
CA LEU A 94 9.12 -3.01 13.62
C LEU A 94 10.30 -3.44 14.48
N LYS A 95 11.55 -3.17 14.08
CA LYS A 95 12.75 -3.43 14.89
C LYS A 95 12.74 -2.65 16.20
N ASN A 96 12.16 -1.45 16.19
CA ASN A 96 12.02 -0.58 17.35
C ASN A 96 10.74 -0.83 18.15
N ASN A 97 9.91 -1.83 17.79
CA ASN A 97 8.58 -2.09 18.35
C ASN A 97 7.62 -0.87 18.25
N ASP A 98 7.83 0.00 17.28
CA ASP A 98 6.98 1.17 17.01
C ASP A 98 5.83 0.78 16.09
N ILE A 99 4.81 0.17 16.69
CA ILE A 99 3.65 -0.34 15.96
C ILE A 99 2.77 0.80 15.40
N GLU A 100 2.74 1.95 16.07
CA GLU A 100 1.97 3.10 15.63
C GLU A 100 2.59 3.69 14.35
N LYS A 101 3.93 3.85 14.29
CA LYS A 101 4.64 4.26 13.08
C LYS A 101 4.44 3.25 11.95
N PHE A 102 4.49 1.94 12.25
CA PHE A 102 4.22 0.90 11.27
C PHE A 102 2.80 1.01 10.70
N GLY A 103 1.79 1.24 11.56
CA GLY A 103 0.40 1.46 11.12
C GLY A 103 0.24 2.70 10.25
N ALA A 104 0.88 3.80 10.60
CA ALA A 104 0.88 5.02 9.77
C ALA A 104 1.49 4.77 8.38
N LEU A 105 2.56 3.97 8.30
CA LEU A 105 3.17 3.57 7.02
C LEU A 105 2.25 2.64 6.21
N MET A 106 1.50 1.74 6.86
CA MET A 106 0.46 0.95 6.20
C MET A 106 -0.61 1.83 5.57
N ASN A 107 -1.10 2.83 6.30
CA ASN A 107 -2.11 3.76 5.80
C ASN A 107 -1.59 4.57 4.61
N ALA A 108 -0.35 5.09 4.70
CA ALA A 108 0.30 5.80 3.59
C ALA A 108 0.51 4.90 2.35
N SER A 109 0.81 3.61 2.57
CA SER A 109 0.88 2.61 1.49
C SER A 109 -0.46 2.47 0.77
N HIS A 110 -1.58 2.38 1.51
CA HIS A 110 -2.92 2.29 0.89
C HIS A 110 -3.25 3.52 0.05
N VAL A 111 -3.02 4.72 0.58
CA VAL A 111 -3.23 5.98 -0.16
C VAL A 111 -2.44 5.98 -1.47
N SER A 112 -1.17 5.58 -1.45
CA SER A 112 -0.35 5.52 -2.65
C SER A 112 -0.81 4.42 -3.63
N LEU A 113 -1.27 3.26 -3.14
CA LEU A 113 -1.85 2.19 -3.96
C LEU A 113 -3.15 2.64 -4.64
N ARG A 114 -3.98 3.45 -3.96
CA ARG A 114 -5.20 4.02 -4.49
C ARG A 114 -4.93 5.14 -5.49
N ASP A 115 -4.15 6.15 -5.10
CA ASP A 115 -4.05 7.43 -5.81
C ASP A 115 -2.90 7.47 -6.82
N ASP A 116 -1.73 6.91 -6.47
CA ASP A 116 -0.55 6.92 -7.35
C ASP A 116 -0.50 5.68 -8.25
N TYR A 117 -0.79 4.49 -7.72
CA TYR A 117 -0.69 3.24 -8.48
C TYR A 117 -2.02 2.82 -9.11
N GLU A 118 -3.14 3.29 -8.56
CA GLU A 118 -4.52 3.02 -9.02
C GLU A 118 -4.82 1.53 -9.17
N VAL A 119 -4.56 0.79 -8.10
CA VAL A 119 -4.82 -0.66 -8.00
C VAL A 119 -5.87 -0.99 -6.94
N SER A 120 -6.52 0.01 -6.34
CA SER A 120 -7.63 -0.21 -5.41
C SER A 120 -8.97 -0.27 -6.14
N CYS A 121 -10.04 -0.43 -5.39
CA CYS A 121 -11.42 -0.28 -5.83
C CYS A 121 -12.26 0.30 -4.69
N GLU A 122 -13.44 0.81 -5.04
CA GLU A 122 -14.33 1.52 -4.09
C GLU A 122 -14.62 0.68 -2.84
N GLU A 123 -14.91 -0.60 -2.98
CA GLU A 123 -15.25 -1.49 -1.87
C GLU A 123 -14.07 -1.68 -0.90
N ILE A 124 -12.85 -1.75 -1.43
CA ILE A 124 -11.62 -1.81 -0.63
C ILE A 124 -11.37 -0.49 0.07
N ASP A 125 -11.52 0.63 -0.64
CA ASP A 125 -11.28 1.97 -0.11
C ASP A 125 -12.22 2.26 1.05
N VAL A 126 -13.51 1.95 0.90
CA VAL A 126 -14.50 2.12 1.97
C VAL A 126 -14.17 1.24 3.19
N LEU A 127 -13.79 -0.03 2.99
CA LEU A 127 -13.38 -0.91 4.11
C LEU A 127 -12.18 -0.35 4.88
N VAL A 128 -11.21 0.20 4.17
CA VAL A 128 -10.01 0.79 4.78
C VAL A 128 -10.35 2.11 5.48
N GLU A 129 -11.13 2.98 4.88
CA GLU A 129 -11.55 4.25 5.45
C GLU A 129 -12.41 4.07 6.70
N LEU A 130 -13.33 3.09 6.71
CA LEU A 130 -14.07 2.71 7.90
C LEU A 130 -13.15 2.17 8.99
N ALA A 131 -12.17 1.34 8.63
CA ALA A 131 -11.19 0.83 9.59
C ALA A 131 -10.41 1.96 10.27
N TRP A 132 -9.97 2.99 9.52
CA TRP A 132 -9.24 4.14 10.07
C TRP A 132 -10.05 4.97 11.07
N GLN A 133 -11.39 4.93 11.01
CA GLN A 133 -12.27 5.65 11.92
C GLN A 133 -12.52 4.92 13.24
N ILE A 134 -12.13 3.64 13.34
CA ILE A 134 -12.34 2.84 14.56
C ILE A 134 -11.19 3.08 15.51
N GLU A 135 -11.50 3.57 16.71
CA GLU A 135 -10.51 3.67 17.78
C GLU A 135 -9.91 2.30 18.08
N GLY A 136 -8.57 2.23 18.17
CA GLY A 136 -7.84 0.97 18.35
C GLY A 136 -7.41 0.29 17.03
N VAL A 137 -7.77 0.80 15.88
CA VAL A 137 -7.15 0.38 14.61
C VAL A 137 -5.84 1.15 14.42
N VAL A 138 -4.73 0.42 14.37
CA VAL A 138 -3.38 0.99 14.24
C VAL A 138 -3.08 1.34 12.80
N GLY A 139 -3.52 0.50 11.85
CA GLY A 139 -3.38 0.72 10.43
C GLY A 139 -4.18 -0.28 9.62
N SER A 140 -4.54 0.11 8.40
CA SER A 140 -5.28 -0.72 7.44
C SER A 140 -4.89 -0.38 6.01
N ARG A 141 -4.78 -1.40 5.16
CA ARG A 141 -4.50 -1.25 3.73
C ARG A 141 -5.02 -2.42 2.92
N ILE A 142 -5.11 -2.22 1.60
CA ILE A 142 -5.28 -3.31 0.65
C ILE A 142 -4.10 -4.29 0.72
N THR A 143 -4.35 -5.56 0.47
CA THR A 143 -3.30 -6.59 0.35
C THR A 143 -3.54 -7.47 -0.88
N GLY A 144 -2.46 -8.05 -1.43
CA GLY A 144 -2.50 -8.85 -2.65
C GLY A 144 -2.22 -8.03 -3.91
N GLY A 145 -2.72 -8.50 -5.04
CA GLY A 145 -2.48 -7.90 -6.38
C GLY A 145 -3.30 -6.67 -6.71
N GLY A 146 -4.20 -6.26 -5.83
CA GLY A 146 -5.10 -5.13 -6.08
C GLY A 146 -6.37 -5.49 -6.85
N PHE A 147 -7.13 -4.47 -7.26
CA PHE A 147 -8.38 -4.55 -8.02
C PHE A 147 -9.49 -5.34 -7.31
N GLY A 148 -9.54 -5.29 -5.99
CA GLY A 148 -10.40 -6.06 -5.09
C GLY A 148 -9.60 -6.95 -4.14
N GLY A 149 -10.18 -8.07 -3.71
CA GLY A 149 -9.55 -9.01 -2.80
C GLY A 149 -9.70 -8.64 -1.33
N CYS A 150 -8.59 -8.49 -0.62
CA CYS A 150 -8.62 -8.33 0.83
C CYS A 150 -7.96 -7.03 1.31
N THR A 151 -8.38 -6.59 2.49
CA THR A 151 -7.62 -5.64 3.32
C THR A 151 -6.89 -6.39 4.42
N VAL A 152 -5.80 -5.81 4.91
CA VAL A 152 -5.10 -6.22 6.12
C VAL A 152 -5.09 -5.06 7.11
N SER A 153 -5.50 -5.33 8.34
CA SER A 153 -5.59 -4.33 9.40
C SER A 153 -4.88 -4.82 10.66
N ILE A 154 -4.25 -3.90 11.39
CA ILE A 154 -3.74 -4.16 12.74
C ILE A 154 -4.71 -3.50 13.71
N VAL A 155 -5.31 -4.31 14.56
CA VAL A 155 -6.41 -3.91 15.46
C VAL A 155 -6.06 -4.27 16.89
N LYS A 156 -6.13 -3.32 17.81
CA LYS A 156 -5.95 -3.57 19.26
C LYS A 156 -6.99 -4.56 19.76
N ASN A 157 -6.62 -5.39 20.72
CA ASN A 157 -7.45 -6.52 21.15
C ASN A 157 -8.87 -6.12 21.60
N ASP A 158 -9.00 -4.98 22.25
CA ASP A 158 -10.27 -4.41 22.73
C ASP A 158 -11.16 -3.83 21.62
N ALA A 159 -10.59 -3.53 20.45
CA ALA A 159 -11.30 -3.00 19.28
C ALA A 159 -11.73 -4.06 18.26
N VAL A 160 -11.30 -5.32 18.42
CA VAL A 160 -11.52 -6.38 17.41
C VAL A 160 -13.00 -6.64 17.14
N ASP A 161 -13.82 -6.71 18.19
CA ASP A 161 -15.26 -7.00 18.02
C ASP A 161 -15.99 -5.84 17.32
N THR A 162 -15.65 -4.59 17.64
CA THR A 162 -16.17 -3.40 16.97
C THR A 162 -15.73 -3.39 15.51
N PHE A 163 -14.46 -3.69 15.24
CA PHE A 163 -13.92 -3.77 13.86
C PHE A 163 -14.67 -4.81 13.02
N ILE A 164 -14.90 -6.00 13.57
CA ILE A 164 -15.63 -7.07 12.87
C ILE A 164 -17.07 -6.64 12.59
N ALA A 165 -17.76 -6.04 13.57
CA ALA A 165 -19.14 -5.60 13.43
C ALA A 165 -19.28 -4.54 12.32
N VAL A 166 -18.43 -3.52 12.29
CA VAL A 166 -18.42 -2.46 11.28
C VAL A 166 -18.15 -3.04 9.88
N SER A 167 -17.08 -3.81 9.73
CA SER A 167 -16.70 -4.41 8.46
C SER A 167 -17.77 -5.35 7.91
N TYR A 168 -18.38 -6.17 8.78
CA TYR A 168 -19.43 -7.12 8.40
C TYR A 168 -20.72 -6.42 7.98
N THR A 169 -21.10 -5.36 8.68
CA THR A 169 -22.32 -4.57 8.35
C THR A 169 -22.18 -3.96 6.96
N HIS A 170 -21.01 -3.39 6.64
CA HIS A 170 -20.76 -2.82 5.33
C HIS A 170 -20.80 -3.87 4.21
N LEU A 171 -20.12 -5.02 4.41
CA LEU A 171 -20.09 -6.12 3.43
C LEU A 171 -21.46 -6.78 3.17
N ARG A 172 -22.46 -6.58 4.04
CA ARG A 172 -23.83 -7.06 3.84
C ARG A 172 -24.74 -6.06 3.16
N ALA A 173 -24.38 -4.78 3.19
CA ALA A 173 -25.15 -3.70 2.59
C ALA A 173 -24.91 -3.55 1.07
N HIS A 174 -23.90 -4.20 0.56
CA HIS A 174 -23.51 -4.25 -0.85
C HIS A 174 -23.40 -5.71 -1.34
#